data_57d1e5c204d2d8bb9afa0f4360566cd6
#
_entry.id   57d1e5c204d2d8bb9afa0f4360566cd6
#
_cell.length_a   1.000
_cell.length_b   1.000
_cell.length_c   1.000
_cell.angle_alpha   90.00
_cell.angle_beta   90.00
_cell.angle_gamma   90.00
#
_symmetry.space_group_name_H-M   'P 1'
#
loop_
_entity.id
_entity.type
_entity.pdbx_description
1 polymer ?
#
loop_
_entity_poly.entity_id
_entity_poly.type
_entity_poly.pdbx_seq_one_letter_code
_entity_poly.pdbx_strand_id
1 'polypeptide(L)'
;MRQPNILWIVTTQWRAQATGYAGDPNARTPWLDGLASEAVNFTQAVTPHPLGPQARAALLTGKLCPANGVSGYWDPLPAKARTVGHALKDRGYATAWFGKWHLAERDRTAPFVGEVHAKQIVPPERRGGFEFWEGFESGFLLNHPWLHGTRLPQPKQFKGYQADLLAERAGAWSKEQGARSQAGGAPFFCVVSLESPHPPYQAPAPHVAAVEPADLKLRANVPPAAAKQAREELAGYYAHIEATDRAIGRLLGNVDLAGTVVVFTSVHGDMHGAHGLFRKGWPHEESIRVPLLVRHLAGKGRSKKEEGRKDASPVSLVDLPHMAVAWAEGREWHAKGDSALISMPAAAGIPHQCPVAWRGFRTAQHKLVLNADGSPWLYFDLERDPLEMKNLAGDPARSGEVEALSRLI
;
A
#
# COMPACT_ATOMS: atom_id res chain seq x y z
N MET A 1 -1.61 20.29 -23.52
CA MET A 1 -0.53 20.05 -22.55
C MET A 1 -0.08 18.60 -22.68
N ARG A 2 1.21 18.31 -22.52
CA ARG A 2 1.71 16.94 -22.59
C ARG A 2 1.24 16.16 -21.36
N GLN A 3 0.76 14.93 -21.53
CA GLN A 3 0.38 14.04 -20.44
C GLN A 3 1.62 13.67 -19.60
N PRO A 4 1.52 13.65 -18.25
CA PRO A 4 2.64 13.26 -17.39
C PRO A 4 2.91 11.76 -17.46
N ASN A 5 4.15 11.33 -17.23
CA ASN A 5 4.41 9.97 -16.81
C ASN A 5 3.86 9.76 -15.39
N ILE A 6 3.51 8.54 -15.04
CA ILE A 6 2.97 8.19 -13.72
C ILE A 6 3.72 6.98 -13.17
N LEU A 7 4.32 7.11 -11.99
CA LEU A 7 4.99 6.04 -11.27
C LEU A 7 4.29 5.79 -9.94
N TRP A 8 3.81 4.57 -9.72
CA TRP A 8 3.34 4.12 -8.42
C TRP A 8 4.36 3.19 -7.77
N ILE A 9 4.77 3.50 -6.55
CA ILE A 9 5.60 2.67 -5.68
C ILE A 9 4.69 2.17 -4.57
N VAL A 10 4.36 0.88 -4.61
CA VAL A 10 3.37 0.25 -3.72
C VAL A 10 4.07 -0.81 -2.88
N THR A 11 4.15 -0.61 -1.57
CA THR A 11 4.72 -1.57 -0.62
C THR A 11 3.64 -2.46 -0.02
N THR A 12 4.04 -3.46 0.75
CA THR A 12 3.13 -4.38 1.42
C THR A 12 3.39 -4.35 2.92
N GLN A 13 2.36 -4.03 3.72
CA GLN A 13 2.41 -4.08 5.19
C GLN A 13 3.22 -2.94 5.84
N TRP A 14 3.40 -1.81 5.15
CA TRP A 14 4.03 -0.61 5.68
C TRP A 14 2.97 0.31 6.30
N ARG A 15 2.92 0.39 7.63
CA ARG A 15 1.98 1.29 8.33
C ARG A 15 2.37 2.76 8.17
N ALA A 16 1.40 3.67 8.13
CA ALA A 16 1.63 5.10 7.92
C ALA A 16 2.58 5.73 8.94
N GLN A 17 2.57 5.21 10.16
CA GLN A 17 3.36 5.73 11.28
C GLN A 17 4.87 5.42 11.15
N ALA A 18 5.26 4.39 10.37
CA ALA A 18 6.63 3.88 10.35
C ALA A 18 7.50 4.56 9.28
N THR A 19 7.60 5.89 9.33
CA THR A 19 8.45 6.71 8.45
C THR A 19 9.07 7.87 9.22
N GLY A 20 10.23 8.37 8.78
CA GLY A 20 10.90 9.52 9.41
C GLY A 20 10.05 10.78 9.33
N TYR A 21 9.46 11.09 8.17
CA TYR A 21 8.57 12.25 8.00
C TYR A 21 7.28 12.19 8.83
N ALA A 22 6.87 11.01 9.30
CA ALA A 22 5.77 10.85 10.25
C ALA A 22 6.23 10.97 11.72
N GLY A 23 7.53 11.10 11.97
CA GLY A 23 8.12 11.28 13.30
C GLY A 23 8.37 9.97 14.05
N ASP A 24 8.44 8.82 13.38
CA ASP A 24 8.80 7.56 14.03
C ASP A 24 10.30 7.54 14.39
N PRO A 25 10.65 7.45 15.69
CA PRO A 25 12.05 7.49 16.11
C PRO A 25 12.85 6.25 15.73
N ASN A 26 12.19 5.16 15.31
CA ASN A 26 12.84 3.93 14.89
C ASN A 26 13.04 3.86 13.37
N ALA A 27 12.32 4.68 12.59
CA ALA A 27 12.35 4.61 11.13
C ALA A 27 13.52 5.43 10.56
N ARG A 28 14.25 4.82 9.62
CA ARG A 28 15.30 5.48 8.82
C ARG A 28 14.88 5.48 7.36
N THR A 29 14.27 6.58 6.92
CA THR A 29 13.67 6.70 5.58
C THR A 29 14.10 7.98 4.86
N PRO A 30 15.43 8.28 4.74
CA PRO A 30 15.91 9.55 4.20
C PRO A 30 15.43 9.84 2.77
N TRP A 31 15.23 8.83 1.92
CA TRP A 31 14.75 9.02 0.56
C TRP A 31 13.26 9.35 0.52
N LEU A 32 12.45 8.67 1.35
CA LEU A 32 11.03 9.00 1.49
C LEU A 32 10.82 10.33 2.22
N ASP A 33 11.69 10.69 3.17
CA ASP A 33 11.65 12.00 3.83
C ASP A 33 11.94 13.11 2.82
N GLY A 34 12.92 12.90 1.92
CA GLY A 34 13.18 13.77 0.78
C GLY A 34 11.98 13.88 -0.17
N LEU A 35 11.37 12.74 -0.54
CA LEU A 35 10.17 12.73 -1.38
C LEU A 35 9.00 13.47 -0.71
N ALA A 36 8.80 13.28 0.61
CA ALA A 36 7.74 13.94 1.37
C ALA A 36 7.89 15.46 1.41
N SER A 37 9.15 15.98 1.38
CA SER A 37 9.40 17.42 1.31
C SER A 37 8.97 18.08 -0.01
N GLU A 38 8.81 17.29 -1.08
CA GLU A 38 8.39 17.73 -2.41
C GLU A 38 6.97 17.28 -2.79
N ALA A 39 6.31 16.49 -1.94
CA ALA A 39 5.04 15.85 -2.21
C ALA A 39 3.91 16.41 -1.35
N VAL A 40 2.66 16.17 -1.77
CA VAL A 40 1.51 16.23 -0.87
C VAL A 40 1.50 14.96 -0.03
N ASN A 41 1.55 15.12 1.30
CA ASN A 41 1.45 14.04 2.26
C ASN A 41 0.00 13.93 2.76
N PHE A 42 -0.74 12.91 2.30
CA PHE A 42 -2.09 12.63 2.75
C PHE A 42 -2.05 11.88 4.09
N THR A 43 -2.03 12.65 5.18
CA THR A 43 -1.79 12.13 6.53
C THR A 43 -2.90 11.22 7.06
N GLN A 44 -4.07 11.21 6.42
CA GLN A 44 -5.25 10.44 6.80
C GLN A 44 -5.61 9.35 5.75
N ALA A 45 -4.65 8.98 4.89
CA ALA A 45 -4.88 7.95 3.89
C ALA A 45 -5.08 6.57 4.52
N VAL A 46 -6.08 5.83 4.02
CA VAL A 46 -6.42 4.48 4.48
C VAL A 46 -6.52 3.48 3.34
N THR A 47 -6.23 2.23 3.66
CA THR A 47 -6.68 1.12 2.82
C THR A 47 -8.14 0.82 3.11
N PRO A 48 -8.98 0.63 2.08
CA PRO A 48 -10.37 0.26 2.31
C PRO A 48 -10.52 -1.16 2.86
N HIS A 49 -9.54 -2.04 2.61
CA HIS A 49 -9.54 -3.43 3.02
C HIS A 49 -8.12 -3.81 3.47
N PRO A 50 -7.86 -3.97 4.77
CA PRO A 50 -6.51 -4.21 5.28
C PRO A 50 -6.06 -5.67 5.10
N LEU A 51 -6.19 -6.22 3.89
CA LEU A 51 -5.72 -7.55 3.49
C LEU A 51 -5.27 -7.54 2.03
N GLY A 52 -4.14 -8.19 1.74
CA GLY A 52 -3.39 -8.06 0.48
C GLY A 52 -4.22 -8.15 -0.81
N PRO A 53 -4.97 -9.25 -1.09
CA PRO A 53 -5.76 -9.37 -2.31
C PRO A 53 -6.86 -8.30 -2.43
N GLN A 54 -7.65 -8.09 -1.37
CA GLN A 54 -8.75 -7.13 -1.36
C GLN A 54 -8.23 -5.69 -1.54
N ALA A 55 -7.15 -5.31 -0.82
CA ALA A 55 -6.52 -4.00 -0.97
C ALA A 55 -6.01 -3.77 -2.39
N ARG A 56 -5.36 -4.78 -3.00
CA ARG A 56 -4.84 -4.69 -4.36
C ARG A 56 -5.94 -4.62 -5.40
N ALA A 57 -7.03 -5.39 -5.23
CA ALA A 57 -8.19 -5.31 -6.10
C ALA A 57 -8.82 -3.90 -6.04
N ALA A 58 -9.00 -3.34 -4.85
CA ALA A 58 -9.53 -1.98 -4.69
C ALA A 58 -8.59 -0.93 -5.29
N LEU A 59 -7.28 -1.01 -5.00
CA LEU A 59 -6.22 -0.14 -5.54
C LEU A 59 -6.17 -0.13 -7.07
N LEU A 60 -6.42 -1.28 -7.73
CA LEU A 60 -6.33 -1.38 -9.18
C LEU A 60 -7.64 -1.07 -9.89
N THR A 61 -8.79 -1.42 -9.29
CA THR A 61 -10.09 -1.26 -9.93
C THR A 61 -10.81 0.06 -9.61
N GLY A 62 -10.41 0.75 -8.53
CA GLY A 62 -11.15 1.91 -8.01
C GLY A 62 -12.53 1.52 -7.44
N LYS A 63 -12.72 0.24 -7.06
CA LYS A 63 -13.98 -0.27 -6.51
C LYS A 63 -13.74 -1.02 -5.21
N LEU A 64 -14.65 -0.86 -4.27
CA LEU A 64 -14.63 -1.62 -3.02
C LEU A 64 -15.00 -3.10 -3.23
N CYS A 65 -14.58 -3.98 -2.33
CA CYS A 65 -15.10 -5.33 -2.23
C CYS A 65 -16.54 -5.31 -1.67
N PRO A 66 -17.45 -6.15 -2.14
CA PRO A 66 -17.27 -7.19 -3.15
C PRO A 66 -17.46 -6.72 -4.61
N ALA A 67 -17.78 -5.45 -4.86
CA ALA A 67 -18.10 -4.92 -6.20
C ALA A 67 -16.96 -5.07 -7.24
N ASN A 68 -15.68 -5.22 -6.77
CA ASN A 68 -14.55 -5.54 -7.63
C ASN A 68 -14.38 -7.05 -7.90
N GLY A 69 -15.22 -7.90 -7.31
CA GLY A 69 -15.21 -9.36 -7.47
C GLY A 69 -14.23 -10.13 -6.58
N VAL A 70 -13.58 -9.45 -5.62
CA VAL A 70 -12.64 -10.07 -4.65
C VAL A 70 -13.18 -9.85 -3.25
N SER A 71 -13.62 -10.90 -2.57
CA SER A 71 -14.18 -10.83 -1.21
C SER A 71 -13.30 -11.54 -0.19
N GLY A 72 -12.73 -12.70 -0.56
CA GLY A 72 -11.89 -13.53 0.28
C GLY A 72 -10.40 -13.42 -0.07
N TYR A 73 -9.57 -13.96 0.83
CA TYR A 73 -8.10 -13.97 0.65
C TYR A 73 -7.65 -14.75 -0.61
N TRP A 74 -8.40 -15.76 -0.99
CA TRP A 74 -8.08 -16.68 -2.08
C TRP A 74 -8.74 -16.31 -3.41
N ASP A 75 -9.60 -15.29 -3.42
CA ASP A 75 -10.31 -14.91 -4.63
C ASP A 75 -9.35 -14.23 -5.63
N PRO A 76 -9.30 -14.72 -6.87
CA PRO A 76 -8.57 -14.03 -7.92
C PRO A 76 -9.35 -12.82 -8.42
N LEU A 77 -8.66 -11.83 -8.96
CA LEU A 77 -9.31 -10.75 -9.68
C LEU A 77 -10.04 -11.32 -10.91
N PRO A 78 -11.34 -11.05 -11.10
CA PRO A 78 -12.08 -11.53 -12.26
C PRO A 78 -11.38 -11.14 -13.59
N ALA A 79 -11.35 -12.06 -14.56
CA ALA A 79 -10.68 -11.83 -15.85
C ALA A 79 -11.22 -10.59 -16.60
N LYS A 80 -12.51 -10.26 -16.42
CA LYS A 80 -13.16 -9.11 -17.04
C LYS A 80 -13.05 -7.82 -16.22
N ALA A 81 -12.40 -7.85 -15.06
CA ALA A 81 -12.25 -6.67 -14.22
C ALA A 81 -11.39 -5.61 -14.93
N ARG A 82 -11.95 -4.44 -15.09
CA ARG A 82 -11.22 -3.30 -15.62
C ARG A 82 -10.42 -2.64 -14.49
N THR A 83 -9.15 -2.40 -14.76
CA THR A 83 -8.21 -1.79 -13.83
C THR A 83 -7.71 -0.45 -14.36
N VAL A 84 -6.97 0.26 -13.52
CA VAL A 84 -6.24 1.48 -13.91
C VAL A 84 -5.25 1.22 -15.06
N GLY A 85 -4.66 0.00 -15.14
CA GLY A 85 -3.81 -0.38 -16.27
C GLY A 85 -4.55 -0.31 -17.61
N HIS A 86 -5.77 -0.87 -17.68
CA HIS A 86 -6.63 -0.74 -18.86
C HIS A 86 -7.02 0.72 -19.13
N ALA A 87 -7.42 1.46 -18.10
CA ALA A 87 -7.89 2.82 -18.25
C ALA A 87 -6.80 3.77 -18.80
N LEU A 88 -5.54 3.58 -18.37
CA LEU A 88 -4.41 4.36 -18.86
C LEU A 88 -3.91 3.87 -20.22
N LYS A 89 -3.94 2.56 -20.49
CA LYS A 89 -3.68 2.02 -21.83
C LYS A 89 -4.63 2.62 -22.88
N ASP A 90 -5.93 2.69 -22.57
CA ASP A 90 -6.93 3.30 -23.46
C ASP A 90 -6.66 4.79 -23.72
N ARG A 91 -5.85 5.44 -22.87
CA ARG A 91 -5.40 6.84 -23.01
C ARG A 91 -4.02 6.99 -23.63
N GLY A 92 -3.49 5.89 -24.21
CA GLY A 92 -2.22 5.88 -24.94
C GLY A 92 -0.98 5.77 -24.05
N TYR A 93 -1.11 5.37 -22.79
CA TYR A 93 0.05 5.11 -21.93
C TYR A 93 0.69 3.76 -22.22
N ALA A 94 2.03 3.72 -22.26
CA ALA A 94 2.78 2.48 -22.11
C ALA A 94 2.67 2.00 -20.67
N THR A 95 2.07 0.83 -20.43
CA THR A 95 1.78 0.35 -19.07
C THR A 95 2.74 -0.74 -18.63
N ALA A 96 3.28 -0.63 -17.40
CA ALA A 96 4.21 -1.61 -16.84
C ALA A 96 3.90 -2.00 -15.40
N TRP A 97 4.15 -3.28 -15.09
CA TRP A 97 4.09 -3.84 -13.74
C TRP A 97 5.41 -4.52 -13.38
N PHE A 98 5.94 -4.19 -12.20
CA PHE A 98 7.08 -4.86 -11.60
C PHE A 98 6.74 -5.36 -10.21
N GLY A 99 7.01 -6.63 -9.94
CA GLY A 99 6.90 -7.22 -8.61
C GLY A 99 5.59 -7.96 -8.30
N LYS A 100 5.17 -7.90 -7.04
CA LYS A 100 4.07 -8.72 -6.49
C LYS A 100 2.72 -8.39 -7.08
N TRP A 101 2.01 -9.43 -7.60
CA TRP A 101 0.65 -9.31 -8.11
C TRP A 101 -0.42 -9.61 -7.06
N HIS A 102 -0.44 -10.82 -6.54
CA HIS A 102 -1.32 -11.31 -5.49
C HIS A 102 -2.82 -11.27 -5.84
N LEU A 103 -3.16 -11.42 -7.13
CA LEU A 103 -4.53 -11.38 -7.66
C LEU A 103 -4.82 -12.48 -8.68
N ALA A 104 -3.92 -13.45 -8.88
CA ALA A 104 -4.21 -14.65 -9.65
C ALA A 104 -4.82 -15.75 -8.78
N GLU A 105 -5.38 -16.77 -9.41
CA GLU A 105 -5.79 -17.99 -8.74
C GLU A 105 -4.56 -18.69 -8.15
N ARG A 106 -4.63 -19.14 -6.91
CA ARG A 106 -3.51 -19.73 -6.18
C ARG A 106 -3.86 -21.11 -5.64
N ASP A 107 -2.88 -21.98 -5.58
CA ASP A 107 -2.98 -23.28 -4.90
C ASP A 107 -3.16 -23.08 -3.39
N ARG A 108 -4.34 -23.44 -2.88
CA ARG A 108 -4.69 -23.29 -1.45
C ARG A 108 -3.97 -24.30 -0.56
N THR A 109 -3.42 -25.36 -1.14
CA THR A 109 -2.70 -26.42 -0.42
C THR A 109 -1.22 -26.13 -0.28
N ALA A 110 -0.69 -25.21 -1.10
CA ALA A 110 0.72 -24.85 -1.06
C ALA A 110 1.06 -24.00 0.18
N PRO A 111 2.28 -24.09 0.72
CA PRO A 111 2.75 -23.21 1.77
C PRO A 111 2.68 -21.75 1.37
N PHE A 112 2.32 -20.87 2.31
CA PHE A 112 2.29 -19.42 2.07
C PHE A 112 3.67 -18.88 1.66
N VAL A 113 4.72 -19.30 2.35
CA VAL A 113 6.12 -18.93 2.08
C VAL A 113 6.77 -19.99 1.23
N GLY A 114 7.37 -19.58 0.10
CA GLY A 114 8.10 -20.51 -0.76
C GLY A 114 7.89 -20.28 -2.26
N GLU A 115 8.39 -21.21 -3.02
CA GLU A 115 8.55 -21.05 -4.48
C GLU A 115 7.28 -21.35 -5.28
N VAL A 116 6.31 -22.11 -4.76
CA VAL A 116 5.13 -22.55 -5.52
C VAL A 116 4.40 -21.35 -6.10
N HIS A 117 4.00 -20.42 -5.24
CA HIS A 117 3.32 -19.19 -5.70
C HIS A 117 4.27 -18.19 -6.38
N ALA A 118 5.58 -18.20 -6.01
CA ALA A 118 6.58 -17.33 -6.62
C ALA A 118 6.89 -17.71 -8.08
N LYS A 119 6.84 -19.00 -8.40
CA LYS A 119 7.04 -19.55 -9.75
C LYS A 119 5.76 -19.56 -10.59
N GLN A 120 4.61 -19.28 -9.99
CA GLN A 120 3.35 -19.28 -10.71
C GLN A 120 3.32 -18.21 -11.80
N ILE A 121 3.08 -18.63 -13.05
CA ILE A 121 2.97 -17.71 -14.18
C ILE A 121 1.59 -17.05 -14.15
N VAL A 122 1.57 -15.72 -14.15
CA VAL A 122 0.37 -14.91 -14.40
C VAL A 122 0.28 -14.69 -15.90
N PRO A 123 -0.71 -15.27 -16.61
CA PRO A 123 -0.79 -15.16 -18.07
C PRO A 123 -1.16 -13.73 -18.49
N PRO A 124 -0.77 -13.28 -19.71
CA PRO A 124 -0.93 -11.89 -20.14
C PRO A 124 -2.34 -11.32 -19.98
N GLU A 125 -3.37 -12.10 -20.27
CA GLU A 125 -4.79 -11.72 -20.16
C GLU A 125 -5.27 -11.53 -18.71
N ARG A 126 -4.46 -11.96 -17.71
CA ARG A 126 -4.72 -11.83 -16.28
C ARG A 126 -3.88 -10.74 -15.62
N ARG A 127 -3.08 -9.98 -16.39
CA ARG A 127 -2.18 -8.93 -15.90
C ARG A 127 -2.84 -7.54 -15.79
N GLY A 128 -4.16 -7.45 -15.77
CA GLY A 128 -4.85 -6.20 -15.49
C GLY A 128 -4.56 -5.05 -16.47
N GLY A 129 -4.28 -5.33 -17.75
CA GLY A 129 -4.00 -4.30 -18.76
C GLY A 129 -2.56 -3.79 -18.79
N PHE A 130 -1.66 -4.36 -17.98
CA PHE A 130 -0.23 -4.04 -18.02
C PHE A 130 0.46 -4.80 -19.15
N GLU A 131 0.98 -4.06 -20.15
CA GLU A 131 1.59 -4.61 -21.36
C GLU A 131 3.01 -5.11 -21.11
N PHE A 132 3.80 -4.34 -20.35
CA PHE A 132 5.09 -4.79 -19.87
C PHE A 132 4.94 -5.38 -18.47
N TRP A 133 5.56 -6.55 -18.26
CA TRP A 133 5.42 -7.29 -17.01
C TRP A 133 6.72 -7.97 -16.61
N GLU A 134 7.17 -7.73 -15.40
CA GLU A 134 8.20 -8.52 -14.71
C GLU A 134 7.79 -8.66 -13.23
N GLY A 135 7.09 -9.74 -12.91
CA GLY A 135 6.51 -9.91 -11.60
C GLY A 135 6.39 -11.36 -11.16
N PHE A 136 5.71 -11.55 -10.05
CA PHE A 136 5.40 -12.83 -9.42
C PHE A 136 4.05 -12.73 -8.71
N GLU A 137 3.41 -13.88 -8.47
CA GLU A 137 2.11 -13.88 -7.81
C GLU A 137 2.24 -13.56 -6.31
N SER A 138 2.99 -14.37 -5.56
CA SER A 138 3.30 -14.17 -4.15
C SER A 138 4.49 -15.07 -3.75
N GLY A 139 4.60 -15.49 -2.50
CA GLY A 139 5.64 -16.42 -2.04
C GLY A 139 6.49 -15.89 -0.89
N PHE A 140 6.38 -14.59 -0.58
CA PHE A 140 7.05 -13.93 0.54
C PHE A 140 8.57 -14.13 0.57
N LEU A 141 9.19 -14.14 -0.62
CA LEU A 141 10.63 -14.29 -0.81
C LEU A 141 11.30 -12.91 -0.94
N LEU A 142 11.64 -12.29 0.20
CA LEU A 142 12.31 -10.99 0.24
C LEU A 142 13.74 -11.04 -0.30
N ASN A 143 14.37 -12.21 -0.27
CA ASN A 143 15.68 -12.48 -0.85
C ASN A 143 15.56 -13.55 -1.94
N HIS A 144 16.41 -13.46 -2.95
CA HIS A 144 16.47 -14.39 -4.08
C HIS A 144 15.12 -14.61 -4.77
N PRO A 145 14.42 -13.51 -5.19
CA PRO A 145 13.07 -13.58 -5.75
C PRO A 145 13.02 -14.30 -7.11
N TRP A 146 11.86 -14.83 -7.42
CA TRP A 146 11.51 -15.31 -8.74
C TRP A 146 10.75 -14.23 -9.51
N LEU A 147 11.06 -14.05 -10.79
CA LEU A 147 10.32 -13.18 -11.70
C LEU A 147 9.98 -13.94 -12.97
N HIS A 148 8.85 -13.62 -13.56
CA HIS A 148 8.49 -14.00 -14.93
C HIS A 148 7.86 -12.80 -15.65
N GLY A 149 7.72 -12.88 -16.97
CA GLY A 149 7.01 -11.83 -17.72
C GLY A 149 7.54 -11.57 -19.12
N THR A 150 7.46 -10.31 -19.57
CA THR A 150 7.71 -9.90 -20.96
C THR A 150 9.11 -10.30 -21.46
N ARG A 151 10.15 -10.06 -20.66
CA ARG A 151 11.53 -10.47 -20.97
C ARG A 151 11.92 -11.82 -20.34
N LEU A 152 11.02 -12.43 -19.59
CA LEU A 152 11.23 -13.64 -18.79
C LEU A 152 10.06 -14.61 -19.02
N PRO A 153 10.00 -15.31 -20.16
CA PRO A 153 8.85 -16.15 -20.51
C PRO A 153 8.65 -17.33 -19.54
N GLN A 154 9.71 -17.73 -18.84
CA GLN A 154 9.68 -18.72 -17.77
C GLN A 154 10.12 -18.08 -16.44
N PRO A 155 9.64 -18.57 -15.29
CA PRO A 155 10.09 -18.09 -13.99
C PRO A 155 11.60 -18.27 -13.85
N LYS A 156 12.28 -17.18 -13.49
CA LYS A 156 13.72 -17.13 -13.24
C LYS A 156 14.01 -16.61 -11.85
N GLN A 157 14.88 -17.31 -11.13
CA GLN A 157 15.38 -16.84 -9.83
C GLN A 157 16.52 -15.85 -10.03
N PHE A 158 16.50 -14.79 -9.22
CA PHE A 158 17.56 -13.81 -9.16
C PHE A 158 18.23 -13.81 -7.79
N LYS A 159 19.54 -13.56 -7.75
CA LYS A 159 20.26 -13.38 -6.49
C LYS A 159 20.03 -11.96 -5.95
N GLY A 160 19.98 -11.83 -4.64
CA GLY A 160 19.91 -10.54 -3.95
C GLY A 160 18.54 -10.20 -3.37
N TYR A 161 18.41 -8.98 -2.90
CA TYR A 161 17.22 -8.48 -2.24
C TYR A 161 16.16 -8.07 -3.28
N GLN A 162 14.91 -8.47 -3.04
CA GLN A 162 13.81 -8.28 -3.98
C GLN A 162 13.59 -6.80 -4.34
N ALA A 163 13.57 -5.91 -3.33
CA ALA A 163 13.32 -4.49 -3.59
C ALA A 163 14.45 -3.85 -4.42
N ASP A 164 15.71 -4.25 -4.22
CA ASP A 164 16.85 -3.77 -5.02
C ASP A 164 16.72 -4.18 -6.48
N LEU A 165 16.43 -5.46 -6.71
CA LEU A 165 16.25 -6.00 -8.05
C LEU A 165 15.08 -5.32 -8.79
N LEU A 166 13.95 -5.16 -8.12
CA LEU A 166 12.78 -4.51 -8.73
C LEU A 166 13.02 -3.04 -9.00
N ALA A 167 13.70 -2.32 -8.10
CA ALA A 167 14.07 -0.93 -8.29
C ALA A 167 15.02 -0.73 -9.48
N GLU A 168 16.02 -1.60 -9.63
CA GLU A 168 16.96 -1.58 -10.77
C GLU A 168 16.20 -1.80 -12.09
N ARG A 169 15.40 -2.86 -12.17
CA ARG A 169 14.70 -3.27 -13.41
C ARG A 169 13.64 -2.26 -13.81
N ALA A 170 12.85 -1.78 -12.85
CA ALA A 170 11.84 -0.75 -13.07
C ALA A 170 12.48 0.61 -13.39
N GLY A 171 13.59 0.95 -12.73
CA GLY A 171 14.34 2.18 -12.98
C GLY A 171 14.90 2.21 -14.41
N ALA A 172 15.53 1.13 -14.86
CA ALA A 172 16.03 1.01 -16.22
C ALA A 172 14.91 1.15 -17.27
N TRP A 173 13.78 0.48 -17.06
CA TRP A 173 12.60 0.58 -17.93
C TRP A 173 12.01 2.01 -17.93
N SER A 174 11.86 2.63 -16.75
CA SER A 174 11.31 3.98 -16.61
C SER A 174 12.21 5.04 -17.27
N LYS A 175 13.51 4.88 -17.16
CA LYS A 175 14.48 5.75 -17.83
C LYS A 175 14.35 5.69 -19.35
N GLU A 176 14.25 4.48 -19.91
CA GLU A 176 14.05 4.26 -21.35
C GLU A 176 12.72 4.86 -21.83
N GLN A 177 11.62 4.58 -21.15
CA GLN A 177 10.31 5.10 -21.52
C GLN A 177 10.21 6.62 -21.31
N GLY A 178 10.84 7.16 -20.26
CA GLY A 178 10.91 8.59 -20.01
C GLY A 178 11.61 9.33 -21.15
N ALA A 179 12.74 8.81 -21.65
CA ALA A 179 13.43 9.37 -22.82
C ALA A 179 12.56 9.32 -24.08
N ARG A 180 11.88 8.20 -24.35
CA ARG A 180 10.93 8.07 -25.46
C ARG A 180 9.79 9.08 -25.33
N SER A 181 9.22 9.18 -24.14
CA SER A 181 8.18 10.16 -23.84
C SER A 181 8.69 11.58 -24.11
N GLN A 182 9.87 11.99 -23.66
CA GLN A 182 10.46 13.30 -23.92
C GLN A 182 10.65 13.60 -25.41
N ALA A 183 10.96 12.58 -26.22
CA ALA A 183 11.07 12.66 -27.68
C ALA A 183 9.71 12.70 -28.43
N GLY A 184 8.59 12.88 -27.71
CA GLY A 184 7.25 12.95 -28.33
C GLY A 184 6.52 11.60 -28.40
N GLY A 185 7.08 10.52 -27.87
CA GLY A 185 6.40 9.23 -27.73
C GLY A 185 5.37 9.19 -26.60
N ALA A 186 4.75 8.03 -26.42
CA ALA A 186 3.73 7.79 -25.40
C ALA A 186 4.26 8.06 -23.98
N PRO A 187 3.44 8.64 -23.09
CA PRO A 187 3.74 8.67 -21.66
C PRO A 187 3.68 7.25 -21.09
N PHE A 188 4.27 7.03 -19.90
CA PHE A 188 4.20 5.73 -19.25
C PHE A 188 3.42 5.76 -17.95
N PHE A 189 2.80 4.63 -17.63
CA PHE A 189 2.30 4.28 -16.31
C PHE A 189 3.02 3.03 -15.81
N CYS A 190 3.79 3.18 -14.73
CA CYS A 190 4.56 2.10 -14.14
C CYS A 190 4.15 1.88 -12.69
N VAL A 191 3.89 0.62 -12.32
CA VAL A 191 3.67 0.20 -10.93
C VAL A 191 4.83 -0.67 -10.48
N VAL A 192 5.50 -0.28 -9.41
CA VAL A 192 6.53 -1.06 -8.72
C VAL A 192 5.95 -1.54 -7.39
N SER A 193 5.58 -2.81 -7.37
CA SER A 193 4.88 -3.46 -6.26
C SER A 193 5.84 -4.29 -5.43
N LEU A 194 6.35 -3.68 -4.37
CA LEU A 194 7.32 -4.27 -3.46
C LEU A 194 6.63 -5.13 -2.39
N GLU A 195 7.21 -6.28 -2.09
CA GLU A 195 6.69 -7.14 -1.03
C GLU A 195 7.12 -6.66 0.36
N SER A 196 8.33 -6.08 0.47
CA SER A 196 8.82 -5.50 1.73
C SER A 196 7.99 -4.29 2.19
N PRO A 197 7.92 -4.07 3.51
CA PRO A 197 8.50 -4.78 4.64
C PRO A 197 7.65 -5.96 5.19
N HIS A 198 6.92 -6.69 4.35
CA HIS A 198 6.14 -7.88 4.75
C HIS A 198 7.03 -8.96 5.41
N PRO A 199 6.52 -9.73 6.40
CA PRO A 199 7.27 -10.87 6.92
C PRO A 199 7.68 -11.88 5.82
N PRO A 200 8.75 -12.67 6.02
CA PRO A 200 9.41 -12.98 7.29
C PRO A 200 10.38 -11.87 7.75
N TYR A 201 10.16 -11.35 8.96
CA TYR A 201 10.99 -10.28 9.52
C TYR A 201 12.41 -10.69 9.86
N GLN A 202 12.67 -12.01 9.97
CA GLN A 202 13.99 -12.59 10.19
C GLN A 202 14.82 -12.71 8.91
N ALA A 203 14.21 -12.46 7.74
CA ALA A 203 14.96 -12.46 6.49
C ALA A 203 16.03 -11.34 6.49
N PRO A 204 17.24 -11.61 5.94
CA PRO A 204 18.26 -10.57 5.89
C PRO A 204 17.83 -9.34 5.11
N ALA A 205 18.06 -8.17 5.69
CA ALA A 205 17.91 -6.88 5.02
C ALA A 205 19.31 -6.36 4.65
N PRO A 206 19.67 -6.26 3.36
CA PRO A 206 21.04 -5.95 2.95
C PRO A 206 21.38 -4.48 3.20
N HIS A 207 22.66 -4.22 3.44
CA HIS A 207 23.22 -2.87 3.61
C HIS A 207 22.64 -2.05 4.78
N VAL A 208 22.03 -2.72 5.74
CA VAL A 208 21.42 -2.13 6.93
C VAL A 208 22.09 -2.72 8.16
N ALA A 209 22.41 -1.87 9.11
CA ALA A 209 22.88 -2.31 10.42
C ALA A 209 21.76 -3.09 11.13
N ALA A 210 22.15 -4.12 11.89
CA ALA A 210 21.20 -4.81 12.74
C ALA A 210 20.50 -3.82 13.69
N VAL A 211 19.20 -3.97 13.81
CA VAL A 211 18.40 -3.19 14.76
C VAL A 211 18.23 -4.03 16.02
N GLU A 212 18.79 -3.54 17.12
CA GLU A 212 18.68 -4.24 18.41
C GLU A 212 17.24 -4.10 18.95
N PRO A 213 16.54 -5.21 19.23
CA PRO A 213 15.16 -5.15 19.72
C PRO A 213 15.00 -4.33 21.00
N ALA A 214 16.00 -4.31 21.88
CA ALA A 214 15.97 -3.57 23.13
C ALA A 214 15.94 -2.04 22.93
N ASP A 215 16.54 -1.53 21.85
CA ASP A 215 16.64 -0.09 21.58
C ASP A 215 15.36 0.50 20.96
N LEU A 216 14.46 -0.37 20.47
CA LEU A 216 13.24 0.08 19.82
C LEU A 216 12.27 0.76 20.81
N LYS A 217 11.74 1.89 20.41
CA LYS A 217 10.69 2.60 21.16
C LYS A 217 9.33 2.07 20.72
N LEU A 218 8.67 1.31 21.60
CA LEU A 218 7.31 0.82 21.36
C LEU A 218 6.30 1.96 21.49
N ARG A 219 5.21 1.87 20.72
CA ARG A 219 4.07 2.77 20.86
C ARG A 219 3.37 2.50 22.19
N ALA A 220 2.74 3.52 22.77
CA ALA A 220 2.11 3.42 24.10
C ALA A 220 0.91 2.44 24.13
N ASN A 221 0.33 2.10 22.97
CA ASN A 221 -0.74 1.12 22.86
C ASN A 221 -0.26 -0.34 22.71
N VAL A 222 1.05 -0.61 22.86
CA VAL A 222 1.58 -1.97 22.93
C VAL A 222 1.60 -2.42 24.40
N PRO A 223 0.77 -3.39 24.80
CA PRO A 223 0.73 -3.84 26.18
C PRO A 223 2.00 -4.63 26.54
N PRO A 224 2.41 -4.67 27.83
CA PRO A 224 3.61 -5.36 28.28
C PRO A 224 3.70 -6.83 27.84
N ALA A 225 2.57 -7.54 27.81
CA ALA A 225 2.52 -8.94 27.39
C ALA A 225 2.92 -9.15 25.90
N ALA A 226 2.71 -8.16 25.04
CA ALA A 226 3.09 -8.21 23.62
C ALA A 226 4.48 -7.62 23.35
N ALA A 227 5.08 -6.92 24.31
CA ALA A 227 6.27 -6.09 24.09
C ALA A 227 7.49 -6.89 23.57
N LYS A 228 7.74 -8.08 24.07
CA LYS A 228 8.86 -8.93 23.64
C LYS A 228 8.72 -9.28 22.16
N GLN A 229 7.61 -9.90 21.76
CA GLN A 229 7.36 -10.29 20.39
C GLN A 229 7.34 -9.07 19.46
N ALA A 230 6.71 -7.95 19.89
CA ALA A 230 6.67 -6.72 19.11
C ALA A 230 8.08 -6.18 18.79
N ARG A 231 9.00 -6.17 19.77
CA ARG A 231 10.38 -5.73 19.55
C ARG A 231 11.15 -6.63 18.60
N GLU A 232 11.03 -7.95 18.76
CA GLU A 232 11.68 -8.95 17.90
C GLU A 232 11.23 -8.79 16.43
N GLU A 233 9.93 -8.62 16.20
CA GLU A 233 9.38 -8.42 14.84
C GLU A 233 9.72 -7.03 14.28
N LEU A 234 9.62 -5.98 15.08
CA LEU A 234 9.92 -4.61 14.67
C LEU A 234 11.39 -4.41 14.29
N ALA A 235 12.31 -5.13 14.90
CA ALA A 235 13.73 -5.07 14.53
C ALA A 235 13.94 -5.42 13.05
N GLY A 236 13.41 -6.55 12.59
CA GLY A 236 13.44 -6.92 11.18
C GLY A 236 12.58 -6.02 10.29
N TYR A 237 11.42 -5.61 10.77
CA TYR A 237 10.53 -4.70 10.05
C TYR A 237 11.20 -3.36 9.70
N TYR A 238 11.85 -2.69 10.67
CA TYR A 238 12.57 -1.45 10.43
C TYR A 238 13.83 -1.65 9.57
N ALA A 239 14.52 -2.78 9.73
CA ALA A 239 15.63 -3.12 8.83
C ALA A 239 15.16 -3.24 7.37
N HIS A 240 14.02 -3.91 7.13
CA HIS A 240 13.42 -4.01 5.79
C HIS A 240 12.90 -2.66 5.28
N ILE A 241 12.37 -1.80 6.16
CA ILE A 241 12.00 -0.42 5.81
C ILE A 241 13.21 0.36 5.30
N GLU A 242 14.32 0.37 6.03
CA GLU A 242 15.53 1.09 5.63
C GLU A 242 16.11 0.55 4.31
N ALA A 243 16.18 -0.78 4.15
CA ALA A 243 16.65 -1.39 2.90
C ALA A 243 15.75 -1.03 1.71
N THR A 244 14.44 -1.01 1.92
CA THR A 244 13.46 -0.65 0.89
C THR A 244 13.50 0.83 0.54
N ASP A 245 13.67 1.72 1.53
CA ASP A 245 13.86 3.16 1.30
C ASP A 245 15.07 3.43 0.41
N ARG A 246 16.19 2.74 0.65
CA ARG A 246 17.39 2.82 -0.22
C ARG A 246 17.11 2.33 -1.64
N ALA A 247 16.34 1.25 -1.80
CA ALA A 247 15.95 0.76 -3.12
C ALA A 247 15.05 1.79 -3.85
N ILE A 248 14.11 2.41 -3.14
CA ILE A 248 13.26 3.50 -3.67
C ILE A 248 14.13 4.68 -4.12
N GLY A 249 15.15 5.08 -3.33
CA GLY A 249 16.07 6.13 -3.72
C GLY A 249 16.79 5.84 -5.04
N ARG A 250 17.26 4.61 -5.25
CA ARG A 250 17.87 4.18 -6.52
C ARG A 250 16.88 4.18 -7.69
N LEU A 251 15.62 3.77 -7.45
CA LEU A 251 14.57 3.84 -8.46
C LEU A 251 14.32 5.28 -8.88
N LEU A 252 14.11 6.19 -7.92
CA LEU A 252 13.85 7.61 -8.19
C LEU A 252 15.00 8.31 -8.92
N GLY A 253 16.25 7.92 -8.64
CA GLY A 253 17.43 8.40 -9.36
C GLY A 253 17.48 8.04 -10.85
N ASN A 254 16.65 7.10 -11.33
CA ASN A 254 16.51 6.71 -12.72
C ASN A 254 15.23 7.24 -13.41
N VAL A 255 14.45 8.06 -12.71
CA VAL A 255 13.18 8.60 -13.21
C VAL A 255 13.31 10.10 -13.46
N ASP A 256 12.84 10.55 -14.63
CA ASP A 256 12.65 11.99 -14.87
C ASP A 256 11.52 12.53 -13.97
N LEU A 257 11.91 13.03 -12.81
CA LEU A 257 10.96 13.57 -11.84
C LEU A 257 10.25 14.83 -12.33
N ALA A 258 10.85 15.61 -13.26
CA ALA A 258 10.22 16.80 -13.82
C ALA A 258 9.01 16.46 -14.71
N GLY A 259 9.06 15.30 -15.37
CA GLY A 259 7.99 14.80 -16.26
C GLY A 259 7.10 13.71 -15.65
N THR A 260 7.29 13.34 -14.37
CA THR A 260 6.64 12.18 -13.77
C THR A 260 5.92 12.53 -12.48
N VAL A 261 4.64 12.17 -12.38
CA VAL A 261 3.90 12.13 -11.11
C VAL A 261 4.31 10.87 -10.37
N VAL A 262 4.78 11.00 -9.11
CA VAL A 262 5.22 9.88 -8.28
C VAL A 262 4.26 9.69 -7.12
N VAL A 263 3.78 8.46 -6.94
CA VAL A 263 2.97 8.04 -5.80
C VAL A 263 3.75 7.01 -4.99
N PHE A 264 3.85 7.23 -3.67
CA PHE A 264 4.32 6.23 -2.72
C PHE A 264 3.19 5.84 -1.77
N THR A 265 2.92 4.54 -1.61
CA THR A 265 1.92 4.03 -0.68
C THR A 265 2.19 2.57 -0.27
N SER A 266 1.34 2.04 0.60
CA SER A 266 1.32 0.62 0.99
C SER A 266 -0.10 0.06 0.90
N VAL A 267 -0.24 -1.22 0.58
CA VAL A 267 -1.57 -1.85 0.46
C VAL A 267 -2.31 -1.96 1.80
N HIS A 268 -1.61 -2.07 2.90
CA HIS A 268 -2.10 -2.02 4.29
C HIS A 268 -0.93 -1.87 5.26
N GLY A 269 -1.21 -1.67 6.55
CA GLY A 269 -0.22 -1.66 7.62
C GLY A 269 -0.05 -3.01 8.34
N ASP A 270 0.47 -2.96 9.58
CA ASP A 270 0.64 -4.09 10.50
C ASP A 270 0.51 -3.62 11.95
N MET A 271 -0.13 -4.42 12.79
CA MET A 271 -0.37 -4.11 14.21
C MET A 271 0.91 -4.09 15.06
N HIS A 272 1.84 -5.01 14.83
CA HIS A 272 3.10 -5.13 15.58
C HIS A 272 2.96 -4.98 17.09
N GLY A 273 2.00 -5.69 17.68
CA GLY A 273 1.75 -5.69 19.11
C GLY A 273 0.83 -4.58 19.63
N ALA A 274 0.46 -3.58 18.80
CA ALA A 274 -0.52 -2.57 19.19
C ALA A 274 -1.83 -3.26 19.63
N HIS A 275 -2.38 -2.86 20.77
CA HIS A 275 -3.53 -3.51 21.43
C HIS A 275 -3.35 -5.01 21.72
N GLY A 276 -2.10 -5.51 21.76
CA GLY A 276 -1.80 -6.94 21.87
C GLY A 276 -2.01 -7.73 20.58
N LEU A 277 -2.27 -7.05 19.47
CA LEU A 277 -2.61 -7.62 18.17
C LEU A 277 -1.40 -7.63 17.22
N PHE A 278 -1.38 -8.59 16.31
CA PHE A 278 -0.34 -8.72 15.29
C PHE A 278 -0.97 -8.85 13.91
N ARG A 279 -0.15 -8.62 12.88
CA ARG A 279 -0.54 -8.69 11.47
C ARG A 279 -1.61 -7.65 11.10
N LYS A 280 -2.56 -8.01 10.26
CA LYS A 280 -3.50 -7.12 9.55
C LYS A 280 -4.92 -7.67 9.56
N GLY A 281 -5.83 -7.02 8.86
CA GLY A 281 -7.24 -7.37 8.88
C GLY A 281 -8.01 -6.68 10.00
N TRP A 282 -7.31 -6.04 10.93
CA TRP A 282 -7.88 -5.31 12.07
C TRP A 282 -8.32 -3.90 11.65
N PRO A 283 -9.36 -3.33 12.28
CA PRO A 283 -9.83 -1.98 11.94
C PRO A 283 -9.02 -0.84 12.58
N HIS A 284 -7.94 -1.15 13.30
CA HIS A 284 -7.09 -0.17 13.98
C HIS A 284 -6.16 0.58 13.04
N GLU A 285 -5.75 1.80 13.43
CA GLU A 285 -4.92 2.70 12.63
C GLU A 285 -3.62 2.06 12.14
N GLU A 286 -3.00 1.18 12.92
CA GLU A 286 -1.78 0.47 12.52
C GLU A 286 -2.01 -0.48 11.34
N SER A 287 -3.22 -1.01 11.18
CA SER A 287 -3.59 -1.91 10.10
C SER A 287 -4.15 -1.19 8.88
N ILE A 288 -5.01 -0.18 9.10
CA ILE A 288 -5.74 0.49 8.00
C ILE A 288 -5.04 1.73 7.47
N ARG A 289 -4.32 2.52 8.31
CA ARG A 289 -3.68 3.75 7.85
C ARG A 289 -2.36 3.45 7.16
N VAL A 290 -2.24 3.97 5.94
CA VAL A 290 -1.09 3.74 5.06
C VAL A 290 -0.39 5.05 4.72
N PRO A 291 0.92 5.03 4.41
CA PRO A 291 1.58 6.20 3.86
C PRO A 291 0.97 6.51 2.48
N LEU A 292 0.76 7.79 2.19
CA LEU A 292 0.39 8.22 0.84
C LEU A 292 1.07 9.56 0.55
N LEU A 293 2.08 9.51 -0.30
CA LEU A 293 2.76 10.69 -0.85
C LEU A 293 2.42 10.80 -2.33
N VAL A 294 2.05 11.99 -2.79
CA VAL A 294 1.85 12.30 -4.20
C VAL A 294 2.71 13.49 -4.58
N ARG A 295 3.80 13.23 -5.30
CA ARG A 295 4.65 14.27 -5.89
C ARG A 295 4.14 14.58 -7.29
N HIS A 296 3.70 15.81 -7.48
CA HIS A 296 3.23 16.31 -8.76
C HIS A 296 4.39 16.90 -9.60
N LEU A 297 4.08 17.22 -10.87
CA LEU A 297 5.04 17.91 -11.76
C LEU A 297 5.37 19.31 -11.21
N ALA A 298 6.64 19.69 -11.29
CA ALA A 298 7.04 21.06 -10.98
C ALA A 298 6.46 22.06 -12.01
N GLY A 299 5.98 23.20 -11.54
CA GLY A 299 5.82 24.41 -12.37
C GLY A 299 4.57 24.53 -13.25
N LYS A 300 3.50 23.73 -13.10
CA LYS A 300 2.25 23.94 -13.85
C LYS A 300 1.08 24.20 -12.90
N GLY A 301 0.83 25.50 -12.63
CA GLY A 301 -0.38 25.97 -11.94
C GLY A 301 -0.40 25.78 -10.42
N ARG A 302 0.59 25.10 -9.84
CA ARG A 302 0.73 24.93 -8.38
C ARG A 302 1.84 25.81 -7.85
N SER A 303 1.51 26.58 -6.84
CA SER A 303 2.49 27.43 -6.13
C SER A 303 3.49 26.55 -5.38
N LYS A 304 4.71 27.06 -5.12
CA LYS A 304 5.67 26.48 -4.16
C LYS A 304 5.04 26.14 -2.78
N LYS A 305 3.81 26.65 -2.52
CA LYS A 305 3.02 26.37 -1.31
C LYS A 305 2.50 24.93 -1.19
N GLU A 306 2.56 24.12 -2.25
CA GLU A 306 2.09 22.72 -2.22
C GLU A 306 3.20 21.70 -1.97
N GLU A 307 4.47 22.10 -2.11
CA GLU A 307 5.63 21.27 -1.76
C GLU A 307 5.67 21.08 -0.24
N GLY A 308 5.75 19.83 0.20
CA GLY A 308 5.74 19.44 1.62
C GLY A 308 4.40 19.67 2.35
N ARG A 309 3.30 19.93 1.60
CA ARG A 309 1.97 20.14 2.17
C ARG A 309 1.45 18.87 2.84
N LYS A 310 0.95 19.00 4.06
CA LYS A 310 0.13 17.98 4.72
C LYS A 310 -1.34 18.17 4.34
N ASP A 311 -1.99 17.11 3.91
CA ASP A 311 -3.42 17.06 3.63
C ASP A 311 -4.08 16.07 4.59
N ALA A 312 -5.01 16.55 5.39
CA ALA A 312 -5.73 15.77 6.39
C ALA A 312 -7.07 15.22 5.88
N SER A 313 -7.34 15.34 4.58
CA SER A 313 -8.54 14.72 4.00
C SER A 313 -8.46 13.20 4.10
N PRO A 314 -9.54 12.53 4.48
CA PRO A 314 -9.60 11.07 4.48
C PRO A 314 -9.63 10.55 3.05
N VAL A 315 -8.49 10.06 2.56
CA VAL A 315 -8.33 9.50 1.22
C VAL A 315 -8.23 7.98 1.33
N SER A 316 -8.95 7.29 0.47
CA SER A 316 -8.87 5.83 0.35
C SER A 316 -7.99 5.40 -0.82
N LEU A 317 -7.30 4.28 -0.72
CA LEU A 317 -6.56 3.71 -1.85
C LEU A 317 -7.45 3.40 -3.07
N VAL A 318 -8.77 3.28 -2.88
CA VAL A 318 -9.73 3.13 -3.97
C VAL A 318 -9.80 4.39 -4.86
N ASP A 319 -9.32 5.54 -4.38
CA ASP A 319 -9.29 6.79 -5.12
C ASP A 319 -8.11 6.90 -6.09
N LEU A 320 -7.01 6.16 -5.86
CA LEU A 320 -5.79 6.26 -6.67
C LEU A 320 -6.00 6.02 -8.17
N PRO A 321 -6.81 5.03 -8.63
CA PRO A 321 -7.15 4.89 -10.05
C PRO A 321 -7.81 6.13 -10.64
N HIS A 322 -8.69 6.78 -9.87
CA HIS A 322 -9.38 8.00 -10.29
C HIS A 322 -8.43 9.20 -10.34
N MET A 323 -7.49 9.29 -9.38
CA MET A 323 -6.41 10.29 -9.42
C MET A 323 -5.56 10.12 -10.68
N ALA A 324 -5.10 8.89 -10.98
CA ALA A 324 -4.26 8.63 -12.14
C ALA A 324 -4.95 8.98 -13.46
N VAL A 325 -6.23 8.65 -13.60
CA VAL A 325 -7.04 9.03 -14.77
C VAL A 325 -7.19 10.54 -14.87
N ALA A 326 -7.45 11.24 -13.76
CA ALA A 326 -7.54 12.70 -13.75
C ALA A 326 -6.22 13.36 -14.20
N TRP A 327 -5.07 12.89 -13.70
CA TRP A 327 -3.76 13.39 -14.13
C TRP A 327 -3.49 13.13 -15.62
N ALA A 328 -3.86 11.95 -16.13
CA ALA A 328 -3.74 11.63 -17.54
C ALA A 328 -4.61 12.54 -18.44
N GLU A 329 -5.71 13.04 -17.92
CA GLU A 329 -6.62 13.98 -18.60
C GLU A 329 -6.29 15.45 -18.33
N GLY A 330 -5.21 15.73 -17.60
CA GLY A 330 -4.80 17.09 -17.23
C GLY A 330 -5.74 17.78 -16.23
N ARG A 331 -6.53 17.00 -15.49
CA ARG A 331 -7.47 17.49 -14.48
C ARG A 331 -6.89 17.35 -13.07
N GLU A 332 -7.29 18.25 -12.19
CA GLU A 332 -7.06 18.11 -10.76
C GLU A 332 -8.01 17.07 -10.17
N TRP A 333 -7.55 16.39 -9.14
CA TRP A 333 -8.38 15.49 -8.34
C TRP A 333 -8.56 16.09 -6.94
N HIS A 334 -9.76 16.00 -6.42
CA HIS A 334 -10.10 16.42 -5.07
C HIS A 334 -10.82 15.28 -4.34
N ALA A 335 -10.59 15.16 -3.04
CA ALA A 335 -11.32 14.22 -2.19
C ALA A 335 -12.84 14.46 -2.29
N LYS A 336 -13.62 13.39 -2.41
CA LYS A 336 -15.07 13.48 -2.67
C LYS A 336 -15.92 13.54 -1.41
N GLY A 337 -15.33 13.53 -0.22
CA GLY A 337 -16.07 13.53 1.03
C GLY A 337 -15.17 13.59 2.25
N ASP A 338 -15.81 13.60 3.42
CA ASP A 338 -15.15 13.74 4.71
C ASP A 338 -14.87 12.38 5.39
N SER A 339 -15.13 11.28 4.68
CA SER A 339 -14.96 9.93 5.21
C SER A 339 -14.47 8.94 4.16
N ALA A 340 -13.77 7.92 4.61
CA ALA A 340 -13.36 6.77 3.82
C ALA A 340 -13.99 5.49 4.38
N LEU A 341 -14.63 4.70 3.53
CA LEU A 341 -15.17 3.39 3.90
C LEU A 341 -14.02 2.41 4.11
N ILE A 342 -14.14 1.62 5.17
CA ILE A 342 -13.20 0.56 5.55
C ILE A 342 -13.95 -0.72 5.86
N SER A 343 -13.44 -1.87 5.47
CA SER A 343 -14.07 -3.14 5.80
C SER A 343 -13.15 -4.36 5.62
N MET A 344 -13.53 -5.43 6.27
CA MET A 344 -13.09 -6.81 5.99
C MET A 344 -14.32 -7.62 5.59
N PRO A 345 -14.61 -7.78 4.30
CA PRO A 345 -15.84 -8.44 3.84
C PRO A 345 -15.89 -9.92 4.20
N ALA A 346 -14.74 -10.56 4.42
CA ALA A 346 -14.61 -11.93 4.88
C ALA A 346 -13.37 -12.10 5.75
N ALA A 347 -13.45 -12.93 6.78
CA ALA A 347 -12.30 -13.34 7.56
C ALA A 347 -11.27 -14.09 6.70
N ALA A 348 -9.99 -13.83 6.91
CA ALA A 348 -8.93 -14.45 6.10
C ALA A 348 -8.69 -15.92 6.44
N GLY A 349 -9.04 -16.36 7.67
CA GLY A 349 -8.70 -17.69 8.18
C GLY A 349 -7.20 -17.94 8.34
N ILE A 350 -6.42 -16.86 8.51
CA ILE A 350 -4.96 -16.89 8.63
C ILE A 350 -4.57 -16.53 10.07
N PRO A 351 -3.60 -17.23 10.69
CA PRO A 351 -3.18 -16.95 12.06
C PRO A 351 -2.82 -15.47 12.29
N HIS A 352 -3.14 -14.95 13.47
CA HIS A 352 -2.87 -13.57 13.93
C HIS A 352 -3.56 -12.45 13.13
N GLN A 353 -4.40 -12.78 12.16
CA GLN A 353 -5.23 -11.79 11.47
C GLN A 353 -6.63 -11.74 12.06
N CYS A 354 -7.36 -10.66 11.78
CA CYS A 354 -8.72 -10.50 12.30
C CYS A 354 -9.59 -11.69 11.88
N PRO A 355 -10.20 -12.40 12.84
CA PRO A 355 -10.95 -13.63 12.57
C PRO A 355 -12.41 -13.39 12.15
N VAL A 356 -12.85 -12.11 12.13
CA VAL A 356 -14.24 -11.74 11.84
C VAL A 356 -14.34 -10.75 10.67
N ALA A 357 -15.47 -10.77 9.98
CA ALA A 357 -15.83 -9.74 9.02
C ALA A 357 -16.35 -8.50 9.78
N TRP A 358 -16.07 -7.32 9.23
CA TRP A 358 -16.52 -6.05 9.79
C TRP A 358 -16.61 -4.97 8.69
N ARG A 359 -17.36 -3.90 8.97
CA ARG A 359 -17.43 -2.73 8.10
C ARG A 359 -17.47 -1.46 8.94
N GLY A 360 -17.06 -0.35 8.35
CA GLY A 360 -17.03 0.92 9.06
C GLY A 360 -16.64 2.07 8.14
N PHE A 361 -16.47 3.23 8.75
CA PHE A 361 -15.87 4.37 8.10
C PHE A 361 -14.88 5.08 9.02
N ARG A 362 -14.03 5.88 8.41
CA ARG A 362 -13.07 6.73 9.08
C ARG A 362 -13.14 8.14 8.51
N THR A 363 -13.37 9.13 9.35
CA THR A 363 -13.22 10.56 9.08
C THR A 363 -11.86 11.05 9.56
N ALA A 364 -11.58 12.35 9.46
CA ALA A 364 -10.37 12.92 10.06
C ALA A 364 -10.38 12.82 11.61
N GLN A 365 -11.55 12.88 12.23
CA GLN A 365 -11.72 12.92 13.69
C GLN A 365 -12.24 11.62 14.31
N HIS A 366 -13.03 10.83 13.57
CA HIS A 366 -13.74 9.69 14.15
C HIS A 366 -13.57 8.43 13.32
N LYS A 367 -13.69 7.30 13.99
CA LYS A 367 -13.79 6.00 13.34
C LYS A 367 -14.88 5.17 14.02
N LEU A 368 -15.83 4.68 13.22
CA LEU A 368 -16.86 3.75 13.65
C LEU A 368 -16.73 2.44 12.88
N VAL A 369 -16.79 1.32 13.61
CA VAL A 369 -16.74 -0.03 13.06
C VAL A 369 -17.91 -0.83 13.60
N LEU A 370 -18.60 -1.51 12.70
CA LEU A 370 -19.71 -2.40 13.00
C LEU A 370 -19.28 -3.86 12.81
N ASN A 371 -19.81 -4.74 13.64
CA ASN A 371 -19.77 -6.18 13.42
C ASN A 371 -20.53 -6.57 12.13
N ALA A 372 -20.41 -7.82 11.72
CA ALA A 372 -21.12 -8.33 10.55
C ALA A 372 -22.67 -8.24 10.69
N ASP A 373 -23.18 -8.37 11.89
CA ASP A 373 -24.62 -8.23 12.22
C ASP A 373 -25.12 -6.78 12.27
N GLY A 374 -24.22 -5.81 12.12
CA GLY A 374 -24.53 -4.38 12.17
C GLY A 374 -24.46 -3.75 13.57
N SER A 375 -24.18 -4.51 14.60
CA SER A 375 -23.99 -3.96 15.95
C SER A 375 -22.68 -3.15 16.03
N PRO A 376 -22.62 -2.04 16.80
CA PRO A 376 -21.40 -1.29 17.00
C PRO A 376 -20.32 -2.14 17.68
N TRP A 377 -19.11 -2.16 17.10
CA TRP A 377 -17.96 -2.85 17.66
C TRP A 377 -16.95 -1.88 18.26
N LEU A 378 -16.50 -0.90 17.47
CA LEU A 378 -15.50 0.09 17.88
C LEU A 378 -15.97 1.50 17.49
N TYR A 379 -15.80 2.44 18.43
CA TYR A 379 -15.94 3.86 18.13
C TYR A 379 -14.83 4.64 18.80
N PHE A 380 -14.08 5.44 18.04
CA PHE A 380 -12.96 6.21 18.53
C PHE A 380 -13.05 7.68 18.12
N ASP A 381 -12.68 8.57 19.03
CA ASP A 381 -12.36 9.98 18.80
C ASP A 381 -10.85 10.06 18.51
N LEU A 382 -10.48 10.08 17.25
CA LEU A 382 -9.07 10.01 16.80
C LEU A 382 -8.29 11.31 17.06
N GLU A 383 -8.99 12.42 17.32
CA GLU A 383 -8.36 13.68 17.66
C GLU A 383 -7.85 13.66 19.11
N ARG A 384 -8.66 13.14 20.04
CA ARG A 384 -8.34 13.05 21.47
C ARG A 384 -7.61 11.77 21.84
N ASP A 385 -7.85 10.71 21.08
CA ASP A 385 -7.30 9.38 21.29
C ASP A 385 -6.73 8.78 19.99
N PRO A 386 -5.63 9.34 19.44
CA PRO A 386 -5.04 8.86 18.21
C PRO A 386 -4.41 7.46 18.31
N LEU A 387 -4.32 6.90 19.51
CA LEU A 387 -3.84 5.54 19.79
C LEU A 387 -4.97 4.54 20.02
N GLU A 388 -6.23 5.00 19.97
CA GLU A 388 -7.42 4.13 20.07
C GLU A 388 -7.50 3.34 21.41
N MET A 389 -7.06 3.97 22.50
CA MET A 389 -6.98 3.34 23.81
C MET A 389 -8.35 3.18 24.48
N LYS A 390 -9.33 4.01 24.11
CA LYS A 390 -10.66 4.03 24.73
C LYS A 390 -11.74 3.80 23.68
N ASN A 391 -12.28 2.58 23.64
CA ASN A 391 -13.45 2.28 22.81
C ASN A 391 -14.72 2.93 23.40
N LEU A 392 -15.35 3.81 22.63
CA LEU A 392 -16.55 4.57 23.02
C LEU A 392 -17.86 3.94 22.48
N ALA A 393 -17.81 2.79 21.80
CA ALA A 393 -19.00 2.16 21.19
C ALA A 393 -20.09 1.81 22.20
N GLY A 394 -19.71 1.52 23.44
CA GLY A 394 -20.63 1.21 24.56
C GLY A 394 -20.88 2.38 25.52
N ASP A 395 -20.39 3.59 25.22
CA ASP A 395 -20.60 4.75 26.09
C ASP A 395 -22.03 5.30 25.94
N PRO A 396 -22.87 5.27 26.98
CA PRO A 396 -24.24 5.78 26.90
C PRO A 396 -24.33 7.25 26.47
N ALA A 397 -23.32 8.07 26.81
CA ALA A 397 -23.27 9.47 26.39
C ALA A 397 -23.05 9.65 24.86
N ARG A 398 -22.61 8.61 24.17
CA ARG A 398 -22.35 8.59 22.74
C ARG A 398 -23.36 7.76 21.94
N SER A 399 -24.35 7.14 22.59
CA SER A 399 -25.29 6.21 21.93
C SER A 399 -26.02 6.84 20.73
N GLY A 400 -26.53 8.06 20.87
CA GLY A 400 -27.21 8.76 19.78
C GLY A 400 -26.29 9.10 18.61
N GLU A 401 -25.03 9.45 18.86
CA GLU A 401 -24.03 9.71 17.85
C GLU A 401 -23.64 8.41 17.11
N VAL A 402 -23.37 7.33 17.86
CA VAL A 402 -23.04 6.01 17.30
C VAL A 402 -24.19 5.50 16.43
N GLU A 403 -25.45 5.64 16.88
CA GLU A 403 -26.62 5.23 16.10
C GLU A 403 -26.76 6.05 14.80
N ALA A 404 -26.61 7.37 14.89
CA ALA A 404 -26.69 8.24 13.71
C ALA A 404 -25.59 7.90 12.66
N LEU A 405 -24.37 7.67 13.13
CA LEU A 405 -23.24 7.32 12.28
C LEU A 405 -23.36 5.92 11.70
N SER A 406 -23.94 4.95 12.44
CA SER A 406 -24.17 3.59 11.97
C SER A 406 -25.09 3.52 10.74
N ARG A 407 -25.97 4.50 10.58
CA ARG A 407 -26.87 4.59 9.41
C ARG A 407 -26.17 5.02 8.13
N LEU A 408 -24.92 5.49 8.22
CA LEU A 408 -24.10 5.90 7.06
C LEU A 408 -23.28 4.75 6.48
N ILE A 409 -23.21 3.59 7.15
CA ILE A 409 -22.47 2.38 6.77
C ILE A 409 -23.42 1.34 6.17
#